data_b62d1789f6ea7a4d73796581f431c16c
#
_entry.id   b62d1789f6ea7a4d73796581f431c16c
#
_cell.length_a   1.000
_cell.length_b   1.000
_cell.length_c   1.000
_cell.angle_alpha   90.00
_cell.angle_beta   90.00
_cell.angle_gamma   90.00
#
_symmetry.space_group_name_H-M   'P 1'
#
loop_
_entity.id
_entity.type
_entity.pdbx_description
1 polymer ?
#
loop_
_entity_poly.entity_id
_entity_poly.type
_entity_poly.pdbx_seq_one_letter_code
_entity_poly.pdbx_strand_id
1 'polypeptide(L)'
;GEIGDGVILNAVCSPEYTVNALKIIKDSAEKDGPDFSKFFVAQIINCSIEDDHKKALDAVRWEVATKLDPVQISFIAGPKMRVGEPYIHKEDIPLFEKAHAEGGMEGLIKAIPDSYVEGMTASGTPDEVKKRVQQYRDAGVQIPLLRPAAAHQTQRLLDLFAQ
;
A
#
# COMPACT_ATOMS: atom_id res chain seq x y z
N GLY A 1 11.34 13.71 8.84
CA GLY A 1 10.82 14.40 10.02
C GLY A 1 11.61 15.64 10.42
N GLU A 2 12.90 15.68 10.14
CA GLU A 2 13.77 16.78 10.62
C GLU A 2 13.61 18.08 9.82
N ILE A 3 13.35 17.99 8.52
CA ILE A 3 13.39 19.15 7.61
C ILE A 3 12.11 19.33 6.76
N GLY A 4 11.17 18.40 6.85
CA GLY A 4 9.98 18.42 6.00
C GLY A 4 8.73 18.81 6.76
N ASP A 5 7.81 19.53 6.12
CA ASP A 5 6.51 19.92 6.66
C ASP A 5 5.41 18.89 6.36
N GLY A 6 5.76 17.81 5.67
CA GLY A 6 4.84 16.74 5.30
C GLY A 6 5.50 15.60 4.56
N VAL A 7 4.71 14.56 4.29
CA VAL A 7 5.13 13.38 3.54
C VAL A 7 4.04 12.91 2.58
N ILE A 8 4.47 12.40 1.43
CA ILE A 8 3.63 11.59 0.55
C ILE A 8 4.17 10.16 0.63
N LEU A 9 3.44 9.27 1.30
CA LEU A 9 3.79 7.86 1.36
C LEU A 9 3.46 7.16 0.04
N ASN A 10 4.27 6.16 -0.30
CA ASN A 10 4.18 5.46 -1.58
C ASN A 10 2.98 4.49 -1.59
N ALA A 11 2.65 4.03 -2.79
CA ALA A 11 1.60 3.05 -3.06
C ALA A 11 2.00 1.62 -2.65
N VAL A 12 1.01 0.75 -2.56
CA VAL A 12 1.17 -0.68 -2.23
C VAL A 12 1.87 -0.84 -0.87
N CYS A 13 1.31 -0.18 0.13
CA CYS A 13 1.71 -0.26 1.53
C CYS A 13 0.47 -0.39 2.40
N SER A 14 0.51 -1.25 3.40
CA SER A 14 -0.66 -1.46 4.28
C SER A 14 -0.89 -0.29 5.26
N PRO A 15 -2.08 -0.17 5.87
CA PRO A 15 -2.30 0.78 6.96
C PRO A 15 -1.33 0.60 8.13
N GLU A 16 -0.93 -0.62 8.45
CA GLU A 16 0.04 -0.94 9.51
C GLU A 16 1.43 -0.39 9.16
N TYR A 17 1.85 -0.51 7.90
CA TYR A 17 3.06 0.14 7.41
C TYR A 17 2.98 1.66 7.62
N THR A 18 1.84 2.26 7.31
CA THR A 18 1.60 3.70 7.47
C THR A 18 1.80 4.13 8.92
N VAL A 19 1.20 3.42 9.88
CA VAL A 19 1.36 3.68 11.32
C VAL A 19 2.84 3.67 11.72
N ASN A 20 3.59 2.65 11.29
CA ASN A 20 5.01 2.53 11.63
C ASN A 20 5.86 3.62 10.96
N ALA A 21 5.58 3.95 9.70
CA ALA A 21 6.26 5.03 8.99
C ALA A 21 6.06 6.39 9.68
N LEU A 22 4.82 6.70 10.04
CA LEU A 22 4.48 7.95 10.72
C LEU A 22 5.10 8.02 12.12
N LYS A 23 5.17 6.91 12.84
CA LYS A 23 5.88 6.86 14.12
C LYS A 23 7.36 7.24 13.96
N ILE A 24 8.07 6.67 12.99
CA ILE A 24 9.47 6.98 12.73
C ILE A 24 9.65 8.47 12.37
N ILE A 25 8.75 9.01 11.53
CA ILE A 25 8.80 10.42 11.13
C ILE A 25 8.54 11.32 12.34
N LYS A 26 7.55 10.98 13.18
CA LYS A 26 7.23 11.73 14.39
C LYS A 26 8.39 11.72 15.37
N ASP A 27 8.96 10.55 15.68
CA ASP A 27 10.11 10.40 16.58
C ASP A 27 11.32 11.23 16.09
N SER A 28 11.46 11.44 14.78
CA SER A 28 12.51 12.28 14.20
C SER A 28 12.16 13.77 14.31
N ALA A 29 10.90 14.16 14.06
CA ALA A 29 10.46 15.54 14.18
C ALA A 29 10.52 16.06 15.62
N GLU A 30 10.20 15.22 16.60
CA GLU A 30 10.23 15.60 18.02
C GLU A 30 11.64 15.92 18.55
N LYS A 31 12.70 15.53 17.85
CA LYS A 31 14.09 15.83 18.27
C LYS A 31 14.49 17.27 17.92
N ASP A 32 14.50 17.59 16.63
CA ASP A 32 14.99 18.87 16.11
C ASP A 32 14.15 19.35 14.90
N GLY A 33 12.99 18.76 14.69
CA GLY A 33 12.16 19.00 13.52
C GLY A 33 10.99 19.98 13.75
N PRO A 34 10.14 20.14 12.74
CA PRO A 34 8.94 20.97 12.82
C PRO A 34 7.88 20.36 13.75
N ASP A 35 6.93 21.19 14.15
CA ASP A 35 5.76 20.77 14.92
C ASP A 35 4.96 19.71 14.17
N PHE A 36 5.03 18.46 14.61
CA PHE A 36 4.36 17.32 13.95
C PHE A 36 2.83 17.46 13.90
N SER A 37 2.23 18.30 14.77
CA SER A 37 0.79 18.56 14.73
C SER A 37 0.35 19.27 13.44
N LYS A 38 1.28 19.94 12.77
CA LYS A 38 1.09 20.63 11.49
C LYS A 38 1.60 19.84 10.30
N PHE A 39 2.15 18.66 10.56
CA PHE A 39 2.76 17.82 9.54
C PHE A 39 1.70 17.25 8.61
N PHE A 40 1.91 17.44 7.31
CA PHE A 40 1.00 16.98 6.28
C PHE A 40 1.28 15.53 5.89
N VAL A 41 0.23 14.70 5.87
CA VAL A 41 0.33 13.29 5.50
C VAL A 41 -0.60 12.96 4.34
N ALA A 42 -0.02 12.66 3.20
CA ALA A 42 -0.72 12.06 2.06
C ALA A 42 -0.18 10.66 1.78
N GLN A 43 -0.99 9.81 1.18
CA GLN A 43 -0.55 8.49 0.72
C GLN A 43 -1.20 8.12 -0.60
N ILE A 44 -0.42 7.59 -1.53
CA ILE A 44 -0.94 7.00 -2.76
C ILE A 44 -1.50 5.61 -2.41
N ILE A 45 -2.77 5.37 -2.76
CA ILE A 45 -3.47 4.11 -2.49
C ILE A 45 -3.96 3.56 -3.83
N ASN A 46 -3.43 2.41 -4.23
CA ASN A 46 -3.95 1.70 -5.40
C ASN A 46 -5.35 1.17 -5.11
N CYS A 47 -6.26 1.42 -6.03
CA CYS A 47 -7.67 1.07 -5.86
C CYS A 47 -8.19 0.31 -7.07
N SER A 48 -9.08 -0.64 -6.81
CA SER A 48 -9.94 -1.21 -7.83
C SER A 48 -11.34 -1.37 -7.27
N ILE A 49 -12.34 -0.89 -8.00
CA ILE A 49 -13.74 -0.93 -7.60
C ILE A 49 -14.55 -1.73 -8.62
N GLU A 50 -14.99 -2.90 -8.21
CA GLU A 50 -15.82 -3.82 -9.01
C GLU A 50 -16.99 -4.34 -8.17
N ASP A 51 -18.00 -4.90 -8.84
CA ASP A 51 -19.12 -5.56 -8.14
C ASP A 51 -18.72 -6.96 -7.65
N ASP A 52 -17.71 -7.55 -8.28
CA ASP A 52 -17.10 -8.82 -7.92
C ASP A 52 -15.76 -8.57 -7.22
N HIS A 53 -15.68 -9.03 -5.96
CA HIS A 53 -14.49 -8.88 -5.12
C HIS A 53 -13.22 -9.44 -5.79
N LYS A 54 -13.30 -10.66 -6.35
CA LYS A 54 -12.14 -11.31 -6.97
C LYS A 54 -11.63 -10.55 -8.19
N LYS A 55 -12.52 -10.03 -9.01
CA LYS A 55 -12.15 -9.19 -10.17
C LYS A 55 -11.45 -7.91 -9.73
N ALA A 56 -11.92 -7.30 -8.63
CA ALA A 56 -11.26 -6.12 -8.09
C ALA A 56 -9.83 -6.41 -7.64
N LEU A 57 -9.60 -7.53 -6.95
CA LEU A 57 -8.25 -7.92 -6.53
C LEU A 57 -7.35 -8.22 -7.73
N ASP A 58 -7.86 -8.95 -8.71
CA ASP A 58 -7.06 -9.32 -9.90
C ASP A 58 -6.65 -8.09 -10.73
N ALA A 59 -7.47 -7.04 -10.75
CA ALA A 59 -7.15 -5.80 -11.48
C ALA A 59 -5.94 -5.04 -10.93
N VAL A 60 -5.62 -5.19 -9.64
CA VAL A 60 -4.45 -4.54 -9.00
C VAL A 60 -3.31 -5.50 -8.65
N ARG A 61 -3.47 -6.78 -8.92
CA ARG A 61 -2.50 -7.82 -8.52
C ARG A 61 -1.12 -7.61 -9.14
N TRP A 62 -1.05 -7.11 -10.36
CA TRP A 62 0.21 -6.72 -10.99
C TRP A 62 0.97 -5.67 -10.16
N GLU A 63 0.27 -4.67 -9.64
CA GLU A 63 0.87 -3.60 -8.84
C GLU A 63 1.49 -4.16 -7.55
N VAL A 64 0.82 -5.12 -6.92
CA VAL A 64 1.33 -5.82 -5.75
C VAL A 64 2.53 -6.68 -6.13
N ALA A 65 2.46 -7.41 -7.24
CA ALA A 65 3.57 -8.22 -7.74
C ALA A 65 4.85 -7.41 -7.96
N THR A 66 4.75 -6.18 -8.47
CA THR A 66 5.92 -5.30 -8.64
C THR A 66 6.63 -4.97 -7.32
N LYS A 67 5.95 -5.05 -6.17
CA LYS A 67 6.54 -4.85 -4.83
C LYS A 67 7.06 -6.13 -4.21
N LEU A 68 6.52 -7.26 -4.63
CA LEU A 68 6.94 -8.60 -4.20
C LEU A 68 7.96 -9.23 -5.14
N ASP A 69 8.40 -8.51 -6.16
CA ASP A 69 9.56 -8.89 -6.99
C ASP A 69 10.81 -9.07 -6.11
N PRO A 70 11.61 -10.13 -6.29
CA PRO A 70 12.77 -10.42 -5.47
C PRO A 70 13.75 -9.26 -5.32
N VAL A 71 13.93 -8.44 -6.37
CA VAL A 71 14.79 -7.25 -6.31
C VAL A 71 14.18 -6.22 -5.36
N GLN A 72 12.88 -5.97 -5.46
CA GLN A 72 12.18 -5.04 -4.57
C GLN A 72 12.16 -5.53 -3.13
N ILE A 73 11.89 -6.83 -2.91
CA ILE A 73 11.92 -7.44 -1.57
C ILE A 73 13.29 -7.23 -0.91
N SER A 74 14.39 -7.39 -1.64
CA SER A 74 15.73 -7.19 -1.10
C SER A 74 15.96 -5.77 -0.57
N PHE A 75 15.30 -4.77 -1.14
CA PHE A 75 15.31 -3.40 -0.64
C PHE A 75 14.36 -3.22 0.57
N ILE A 76 13.15 -3.77 0.50
CA ILE A 76 12.06 -3.53 1.47
C ILE A 76 12.30 -4.34 2.75
N ALA A 77 12.70 -5.60 2.63
CA ALA A 77 12.98 -6.50 3.75
C ALA A 77 14.45 -6.47 4.21
N GLY A 78 15.28 -5.67 3.56
CA GLY A 78 16.71 -5.58 3.89
C GLY A 78 16.96 -4.88 5.23
N PRO A 79 18.14 -5.12 5.84
CA PRO A 79 18.47 -4.64 7.19
C PRO A 79 18.50 -3.10 7.33
N LYS A 80 18.49 -2.37 6.21
CA LYS A 80 18.48 -0.90 6.18
C LYS A 80 17.06 -0.31 6.17
N MET A 81 16.03 -1.11 5.91
CA MET A 81 14.65 -0.64 5.86
C MET A 81 13.94 -0.91 7.18
N ARG A 82 13.76 0.14 7.96
CA ARG A 82 13.12 0.08 9.28
C ARG A 82 11.61 -0.16 9.25
N VAL A 83 10.98 0.00 8.09
CA VAL A 83 9.51 0.05 7.93
C VAL A 83 8.96 -1.10 7.10
N GLY A 84 9.82 -1.94 6.50
CA GLY A 84 9.40 -2.92 5.48
C GLY A 84 8.69 -4.16 6.00
N GLU A 85 8.79 -4.48 7.28
CA GLU A 85 8.36 -5.78 7.81
C GLU A 85 6.84 -5.99 8.03
N PRO A 86 5.97 -4.97 8.27
CA PRO A 86 4.61 -5.25 8.70
C PRO A 86 3.69 -5.86 7.63
N TYR A 87 4.07 -5.83 6.35
CA TYR A 87 3.20 -6.31 5.28
C TYR A 87 3.81 -7.41 4.39
N ILE A 88 5.09 -7.74 4.56
CA ILE A 88 5.74 -8.89 3.90
C ILE A 88 6.15 -9.87 4.98
N HIS A 89 5.51 -11.04 4.98
CA HIS A 89 5.86 -12.12 5.91
C HIS A 89 7.13 -12.79 5.42
N LYS A 90 8.13 -12.90 6.29
CA LYS A 90 9.46 -13.46 5.93
C LYS A 90 9.36 -14.90 5.44
N GLU A 91 8.41 -15.66 5.97
CA GLU A 91 8.12 -17.03 5.59
C GLU A 91 7.61 -17.17 4.14
N ASP A 92 7.00 -16.13 3.58
CA ASP A 92 6.47 -16.14 2.21
C ASP A 92 7.49 -15.72 1.15
N ILE A 93 8.61 -15.08 1.55
CA ILE A 93 9.64 -14.62 0.61
C ILE A 93 10.18 -15.77 -0.27
N PRO A 94 10.51 -16.97 0.26
CA PRO A 94 10.97 -18.07 -0.58
C PRO A 94 9.93 -18.53 -1.63
N LEU A 95 8.63 -18.40 -1.32
CA LEU A 95 7.55 -18.69 -2.27
C LEU A 95 7.60 -17.71 -3.44
N PHE A 96 7.73 -16.42 -3.17
CA PHE A 96 7.79 -15.38 -4.21
C PHE A 96 9.04 -15.49 -5.07
N GLU A 97 10.20 -15.72 -4.45
CA GLU A 97 11.47 -15.94 -5.16
C GLU A 97 11.39 -17.15 -6.09
N LYS A 98 10.86 -18.28 -5.60
CA LYS A 98 10.68 -19.49 -6.41
C LYS A 98 9.71 -19.26 -7.57
N ALA A 99 8.55 -18.70 -7.30
CA ALA A 99 7.54 -18.45 -8.32
C ALA A 99 8.05 -17.50 -9.42
N HIS A 100 8.83 -16.49 -9.05
CA HIS A 100 9.46 -15.57 -9.98
C HIS A 100 10.57 -16.28 -10.81
N ALA A 101 11.39 -17.10 -10.18
CA ALA A 101 12.46 -17.84 -10.87
C ALA A 101 11.92 -18.84 -11.91
N GLU A 102 10.79 -19.50 -11.61
CA GLU A 102 10.19 -20.52 -12.47
C GLU A 102 9.29 -19.92 -13.58
N GLY A 103 8.59 -18.83 -13.32
CA GLY A 103 7.58 -18.26 -14.23
C GLY A 103 7.66 -16.76 -14.46
N GLY A 104 8.74 -16.11 -14.03
CA GLY A 104 8.88 -14.67 -14.11
C GLY A 104 7.76 -13.93 -13.35
N MET A 105 7.43 -12.74 -13.84
CA MET A 105 6.36 -11.93 -13.22
C MET A 105 4.99 -12.61 -13.26
N GLU A 106 4.69 -13.38 -14.32
CA GLU A 106 3.42 -14.12 -14.40
C GLU A 106 3.32 -15.23 -13.34
N GLY A 107 4.43 -15.94 -13.09
CA GLY A 107 4.52 -16.93 -12.03
C GLY A 107 4.30 -16.29 -10.65
N LEU A 108 4.95 -15.15 -10.41
CA LEU A 108 4.80 -14.38 -9.18
C LEU A 108 3.35 -13.93 -8.97
N ILE A 109 2.70 -13.33 -9.97
CA ILE A 109 1.31 -12.89 -9.91
C ILE A 109 0.37 -14.02 -9.48
N LYS A 110 0.57 -15.24 -10.01
CA LYS A 110 -0.24 -16.41 -9.68
C LYS A 110 0.01 -16.92 -8.26
N ALA A 111 1.21 -16.73 -7.73
CA ALA A 111 1.60 -17.21 -6.41
C ALA A 111 1.18 -16.28 -5.26
N ILE A 112 0.89 -15.00 -5.55
CA ILE A 112 0.51 -14.01 -4.52
C ILE A 112 -0.86 -14.35 -3.93
N PRO A 113 -0.97 -14.56 -2.62
CA PRO A 113 -2.25 -14.75 -1.94
C PRO A 113 -3.13 -13.49 -2.03
N ASP A 114 -4.45 -13.67 -2.08
CA ASP A 114 -5.42 -12.56 -2.10
C ASP A 114 -5.24 -11.63 -0.88
N SER A 115 -4.87 -12.18 0.28
CA SER A 115 -4.60 -11.42 1.50
C SER A 115 -3.53 -10.33 1.34
N TYR A 116 -2.52 -10.54 0.49
CA TYR A 116 -1.52 -9.51 0.18
C TYR A 116 -2.14 -8.37 -0.63
N VAL A 117 -2.98 -8.70 -1.62
CA VAL A 117 -3.67 -7.69 -2.43
C VAL A 117 -4.62 -6.87 -1.57
N GLU A 118 -5.44 -7.54 -0.75
CA GLU A 118 -6.33 -6.90 0.23
C GLU A 118 -5.56 -6.06 1.24
N GLY A 119 -4.41 -6.58 1.72
CA GLY A 119 -3.57 -5.92 2.71
C GLY A 119 -2.92 -4.63 2.23
N MET A 120 -2.58 -4.52 0.95
CA MET A 120 -1.75 -3.44 0.41
C MET A 120 -2.50 -2.47 -0.50
N THR A 121 -3.79 -2.70 -0.77
CA THR A 121 -4.59 -1.88 -1.70
C THR A 121 -5.97 -1.58 -1.11
N ALA A 122 -6.70 -0.66 -1.71
CA ALA A 122 -8.12 -0.44 -1.43
C ALA A 122 -8.95 -1.00 -2.58
N SER A 123 -9.06 -2.33 -2.64
CA SER A 123 -9.71 -3.02 -3.76
C SER A 123 -10.82 -3.94 -3.28
N GLY A 124 -11.91 -4.00 -4.03
CA GLY A 124 -13.09 -4.77 -3.70
C GLY A 124 -14.39 -4.15 -4.21
N THR A 125 -15.48 -4.51 -3.57
CA THR A 125 -16.79 -3.86 -3.75
C THR A 125 -16.75 -2.41 -3.23
N PRO A 126 -17.72 -1.57 -3.60
CA PRO A 126 -17.77 -0.17 -3.13
C PRO A 126 -17.63 -0.02 -1.60
N ASP A 127 -18.30 -0.88 -0.83
CA ASP A 127 -18.25 -0.83 0.65
C ASP A 127 -16.90 -1.27 1.19
N GLU A 128 -16.27 -2.27 0.57
CA GLU A 128 -14.92 -2.72 0.94
C GLU A 128 -13.88 -1.63 0.65
N VAL A 129 -13.98 -0.96 -0.49
CA VAL A 129 -13.10 0.17 -0.83
C VAL A 129 -13.26 1.32 0.17
N LYS A 130 -14.50 1.72 0.52
CA LYS A 130 -14.76 2.74 1.55
C LYS A 130 -14.13 2.35 2.88
N LYS A 131 -14.39 1.12 3.34
CA LYS A 131 -13.85 0.60 4.60
C LYS A 131 -12.32 0.64 4.61
N ARG A 132 -11.69 0.23 3.50
CA ARG A 132 -10.23 0.20 3.41
C ARG A 132 -9.61 1.60 3.39
N VAL A 133 -10.19 2.53 2.65
CA VAL A 133 -9.75 3.94 2.66
C VAL A 133 -9.90 4.54 4.07
N GLN A 134 -10.95 4.18 4.82
CA GLN A 134 -11.09 4.61 6.21
C GLN A 134 -9.98 4.06 7.10
N GLN A 135 -9.55 2.82 6.92
CA GLN A 135 -8.42 2.26 7.66
C GLN A 135 -7.11 3.04 7.44
N TYR A 136 -6.86 3.53 6.21
CA TYR A 136 -5.72 4.42 5.96
C TYR A 136 -5.88 5.77 6.65
N ARG A 137 -7.09 6.33 6.70
CA ARG A 137 -7.36 7.56 7.46
C ARG A 137 -7.13 7.35 8.95
N ASP A 138 -7.60 6.24 9.50
CA ASP A 138 -7.40 5.87 10.92
C ASP A 138 -5.91 5.65 11.23
N ALA A 139 -5.12 5.22 10.25
CA ALA A 139 -3.66 5.10 10.34
C ALA A 139 -2.92 6.46 10.26
N GLY A 140 -3.63 7.58 10.06
CA GLY A 140 -3.07 8.93 10.07
C GLY A 140 -2.94 9.58 8.69
N VAL A 141 -3.47 8.98 7.62
CA VAL A 141 -3.48 9.60 6.29
C VAL A 141 -4.56 10.68 6.21
N GLN A 142 -4.14 11.93 6.11
CA GLN A 142 -5.05 13.07 5.97
C GLN A 142 -5.62 13.16 4.55
N ILE A 143 -4.79 12.92 3.54
CA ILE A 143 -5.17 12.96 2.12
C ILE A 143 -4.86 11.62 1.45
N PRO A 144 -5.87 10.71 1.33
CA PRO A 144 -5.77 9.54 0.48
C PRO A 144 -5.74 9.95 -1.00
N LEU A 145 -4.65 9.64 -1.70
CA LEU A 145 -4.51 9.84 -3.14
C LEU A 145 -4.89 8.54 -3.86
N LEU A 146 -6.16 8.39 -4.21
CA LEU A 146 -6.69 7.17 -4.81
C LEU A 146 -6.22 7.03 -6.26
N ARG A 147 -5.50 5.95 -6.57
CA ARG A 147 -5.02 5.62 -7.91
C ARG A 147 -5.79 4.41 -8.44
N PRO A 148 -6.77 4.60 -9.37
CA PRO A 148 -7.53 3.50 -9.93
C PRO A 148 -6.67 2.57 -10.77
N ALA A 149 -6.96 1.25 -10.73
CA ALA A 149 -6.28 0.24 -11.52
C ALA A 149 -6.48 0.43 -13.04
N ALA A 150 -7.63 1.01 -13.43
CA ALA A 150 -7.95 1.30 -14.83
C ALA A 150 -8.73 2.61 -14.95
N ALA A 151 -8.52 3.32 -16.05
CA ALA A 151 -9.13 4.62 -16.30
C ALA A 151 -10.67 4.61 -16.21
N HIS A 152 -11.32 3.54 -16.64
CA HIS A 152 -12.79 3.41 -16.57
C HIS A 152 -13.34 3.35 -15.14
N GLN A 153 -12.52 3.03 -14.14
CA GLN A 153 -12.93 3.00 -12.73
C GLN A 153 -12.87 4.38 -12.05
N THR A 154 -12.27 5.38 -12.71
CA THR A 154 -12.09 6.72 -12.13
C THR A 154 -13.43 7.34 -11.74
N GLN A 155 -14.44 7.28 -12.62
CA GLN A 155 -15.76 7.86 -12.35
C GLN A 155 -16.43 7.15 -11.16
N ARG A 156 -16.34 5.83 -11.07
CA ARG A 156 -16.90 5.07 -9.93
C ARG A 156 -16.25 5.48 -8.59
N LEU A 157 -14.95 5.72 -8.58
CA LEU A 157 -14.26 6.21 -7.37
C LEU A 157 -14.68 7.63 -7.03
N LEU A 158 -14.81 8.53 -8.01
CA LEU A 158 -15.31 9.90 -7.77
C LEU A 158 -16.72 9.86 -7.18
N ASP A 159 -17.63 9.11 -7.78
CA ASP A 159 -19.02 8.99 -7.30
C ASP A 159 -19.08 8.38 -5.88
N LEU A 160 -18.17 7.46 -5.56
CA LEU A 160 -18.09 6.83 -4.25
C LEU A 160 -17.69 7.79 -3.13
N PHE A 161 -16.83 8.78 -3.42
CA PHE A 161 -16.25 9.68 -2.42
C PHE A 161 -16.66 11.16 -2.58
N ALA A 162 -17.47 11.50 -3.59
CA ALA A 162 -17.94 12.86 -3.85
C ALA A 162 -19.10 13.33 -2.93
N GLN A 163 -19.40 12.60 -1.85
CA GLN A 163 -20.49 12.90 -0.90
C GLN A 163 -20.00 13.73 0.27
#